data_e8504e093f3c94b0016012eec220f511
#
_entry.id   e8504e093f3c94b0016012eec220f511
#
_cell.length_a   1.000
_cell.length_b   1.000
_cell.length_c   1.000
_cell.angle_alpha   90.00
_cell.angle_beta   90.00
_cell.angle_gamma   90.00
#
_symmetry.space_group_name_H-M   'P 1'
#
loop_
_entity.id
_entity.type
_entity.pdbx_description
1 polymer ?
#
loop_
_entity_poly.entity_id
_entity_poly.type
_entity_poly.pdbx_seq_one_letter_code
_entity_poly.pdbx_strand_id
1 'polypeptide(L)'
;MRKTKIVCTLGPSTDREGVLREMIQAGMNVARFNFSHGTHAEHKARLDALKALREELDAPVAAMLDTKGPEVRLKDFAGGRVHLTAGQEFTLTTVQVEGDAHRCSITYGELPGDVKAGDTILLDDGLVRLTVLETSETEIRCRVENDGDMKNHKGVNVPGVRLNMPYMSQQDRD
;
A
#
# COMPACT_ATOMS: atom_id res chain seq x y z
N MET A 1 -10.46 15.13 30.43
CA MET A 1 -9.94 14.10 29.47
C MET A 1 -10.22 14.58 28.05
N ARG A 2 -9.21 14.65 27.18
CA ARG A 2 -9.40 15.03 25.76
C ARG A 2 -10.20 13.93 25.06
N LYS A 3 -11.25 14.29 24.32
CA LYS A 3 -12.06 13.35 23.53
C LYS A 3 -11.32 12.88 22.26
N THR A 4 -10.56 13.80 21.63
CA THR A 4 -9.75 13.52 20.44
C THR A 4 -8.43 12.86 20.86
N LYS A 5 -8.07 11.77 20.17
CA LYS A 5 -6.78 11.09 20.32
C LYS A 5 -5.84 11.51 19.20
N ILE A 6 -4.58 11.77 19.57
CA ILE A 6 -3.52 12.15 18.63
C ILE A 6 -2.72 10.90 18.30
N VAL A 7 -2.77 10.50 17.02
CA VAL A 7 -1.99 9.38 16.47
C VAL A 7 -0.84 9.95 15.66
N CYS A 8 0.40 9.58 16.00
CA CYS A 8 1.60 10.03 15.29
C CYS A 8 2.35 8.84 14.72
N THR A 9 2.68 8.90 13.43
CA THR A 9 3.52 7.89 12.78
C THR A 9 4.98 8.13 13.14
N LEU A 10 5.64 7.11 13.67
CA LEU A 10 7.08 7.13 13.92
C LEU A 10 7.86 6.80 12.64
N GLY A 11 8.96 7.51 12.41
CA GLY A 11 9.81 7.34 11.24
C GLY A 11 11.09 8.16 11.37
N PRO A 12 11.91 8.29 10.32
CA PRO A 12 13.23 8.93 10.39
C PRO A 12 13.22 10.35 10.98
N SER A 13 12.15 11.11 10.74
CA SER A 13 12.03 12.47 11.32
C SER A 13 11.84 12.46 12.85
N THR A 14 11.30 11.38 13.40
CA THR A 14 11.08 11.21 14.85
C THR A 14 12.23 10.49 15.56
N ASP A 15 13.22 9.98 14.81
CA ASP A 15 14.39 9.26 15.36
C ASP A 15 15.44 10.23 15.93
N ARG A 16 15.30 11.54 15.71
CA ARG A 16 16.19 12.55 16.27
C ARG A 16 16.05 12.59 17.80
N GLU A 17 17.17 12.82 18.47
CA GLU A 17 17.24 12.89 19.92
C GLU A 17 16.22 13.89 20.50
N GLY A 18 15.50 13.48 21.52
CA GLY A 18 14.49 14.29 22.21
C GLY A 18 13.13 14.35 21.56
N VAL A 19 13.00 14.16 20.23
CA VAL A 19 11.74 14.37 19.49
C VAL A 19 10.62 13.49 20.00
N LEU A 20 10.85 12.18 20.19
CA LEU A 20 9.82 11.26 20.68
C LEU A 20 9.34 11.66 22.09
N ARG A 21 10.25 12.10 22.96
CA ARG A 21 9.92 12.63 24.29
C ARG A 21 9.02 13.85 24.20
N GLU A 22 9.38 14.83 23.38
CA GLU A 22 8.60 16.05 23.17
C GLU A 22 7.19 15.74 22.61
N MET A 23 7.07 14.78 21.70
CA MET A 23 5.78 14.33 21.16
C MET A 23 4.88 13.74 22.26
N ILE A 24 5.44 12.91 23.15
CA ILE A 24 4.71 12.35 24.30
C ILE A 24 4.23 13.47 25.21
N GLN A 25 5.12 14.39 25.57
CA GLN A 25 4.81 15.53 26.45
C GLN A 25 3.81 16.51 25.82
N ALA A 26 3.83 16.69 24.49
CA ALA A 26 2.85 17.48 23.75
C ALA A 26 1.47 16.81 23.68
N GLY A 27 1.36 15.54 24.09
CA GLY A 27 0.09 14.85 24.25
C GLY A 27 -0.23 13.82 23.18
N MET A 28 0.79 13.23 22.53
CA MET A 28 0.62 12.05 21.69
C MET A 28 -0.04 10.94 22.50
N ASN A 29 -1.06 10.29 21.92
CA ASN A 29 -1.78 9.19 22.55
C ASN A 29 -1.42 7.83 21.95
N VAL A 30 -1.06 7.80 20.66
CA VAL A 30 -0.75 6.57 19.93
C VAL A 30 0.46 6.80 19.05
N ALA A 31 1.46 5.94 19.18
CA ALA A 31 2.60 5.83 18.29
C ALA A 31 2.29 4.76 17.23
N ARG A 32 2.18 5.17 15.95
CA ARG A 32 1.91 4.28 14.83
C ARG A 32 3.23 3.85 14.16
N PHE A 33 3.38 2.54 14.00
CA PHE A 33 4.49 1.89 13.29
C PHE A 33 3.95 1.38 11.95
N ASN A 34 4.31 2.05 10.86
CA ASN A 34 3.86 1.71 9.51
C ASN A 34 4.81 0.69 8.88
N PHE A 35 4.38 -0.57 8.80
CA PHE A 35 5.17 -1.67 8.23
C PHE A 35 5.25 -1.68 6.70
N SER A 36 4.57 -0.75 6.03
CA SER A 36 4.80 -0.53 4.60
C SER A 36 6.19 0.05 4.30
N HIS A 37 6.88 0.58 5.32
CA HIS A 37 8.19 1.22 5.19
C HIS A 37 9.10 0.84 6.36
N GLY A 38 10.41 0.81 6.09
CA GLY A 38 11.42 0.48 7.10
C GLY A 38 11.59 -1.02 7.30
N THR A 39 12.50 -1.36 8.21
CA THR A 39 12.86 -2.73 8.58
C THR A 39 12.33 -3.08 9.97
N HIS A 40 12.21 -4.37 10.30
CA HIS A 40 11.87 -4.82 11.65
C HIS A 40 12.84 -4.30 12.71
N ALA A 41 14.14 -4.20 12.40
CA ALA A 41 15.15 -3.67 13.30
C ALA A 41 14.90 -2.19 13.65
N GLU A 42 14.57 -1.36 12.66
CA GLU A 42 14.23 0.06 12.87
C GLU A 42 12.95 0.21 13.68
N HIS A 43 11.91 -0.56 13.37
CA HIS A 43 10.67 -0.55 14.15
C HIS A 43 10.88 -1.02 15.58
N LYS A 44 11.71 -2.05 15.78
CA LYS A 44 12.05 -2.52 17.12
C LYS A 44 12.78 -1.46 17.94
N ALA A 45 13.76 -0.78 17.36
CA ALA A 45 14.49 0.28 18.04
C ALA A 45 13.56 1.42 18.50
N ARG A 46 12.64 1.85 17.62
CA ARG A 46 11.61 2.86 17.96
C ARG A 46 10.65 2.37 19.05
N LEU A 47 10.25 1.10 19.00
CA LEU A 47 9.37 0.50 20.01
C LEU A 47 10.06 0.44 21.38
N ASP A 48 11.33 0.06 21.41
CA ASP A 48 12.11 -0.02 22.66
C ASP A 48 12.29 1.40 23.26
N ALA A 49 12.58 2.41 22.43
CA ALA A 49 12.63 3.80 22.86
C ALA A 49 11.28 4.30 23.40
N LEU A 50 10.17 3.96 22.72
CA LEU A 50 8.82 4.29 23.19
C LEU A 50 8.54 3.66 24.57
N LYS A 51 8.90 2.37 24.75
CA LYS A 51 8.69 1.66 26.03
C LYS A 51 9.46 2.34 27.17
N ALA A 52 10.74 2.67 26.95
CA ALA A 52 11.55 3.33 27.94
C ALA A 52 10.97 4.71 28.34
N LEU A 53 10.56 5.53 27.36
CA LEU A 53 9.98 6.83 27.63
C LEU A 53 8.61 6.76 28.31
N ARG A 54 7.80 5.74 28.02
CA ARG A 54 6.51 5.51 28.70
C ARG A 54 6.70 5.25 30.19
N GLU A 55 7.69 4.45 30.55
CA GLU A 55 8.03 4.17 31.94
C GLU A 55 8.59 5.42 32.63
N GLU A 56 9.54 6.12 31.99
CA GLU A 56 10.17 7.31 32.55
C GLU A 56 9.17 8.45 32.78
N LEU A 57 8.24 8.68 31.85
CA LEU A 57 7.30 9.81 31.88
C LEU A 57 5.95 9.46 32.52
N ASP A 58 5.77 8.22 32.96
CA ASP A 58 4.46 7.68 33.43
C ASP A 58 3.33 8.01 32.43
N ALA A 59 3.59 7.82 31.13
CA ALA A 59 2.70 8.25 30.05
C ALA A 59 2.03 7.06 29.36
N PRO A 60 0.69 6.94 29.36
CA PRO A 60 -0.04 5.82 28.76
C PRO A 60 -0.18 6.01 27.24
N VAL A 61 0.91 5.98 26.49
CA VAL A 61 0.92 6.04 25.03
C VAL A 61 0.80 4.63 24.46
N ALA A 62 -0.19 4.39 23.61
CA ALA A 62 -0.36 3.10 22.93
C ALA A 62 0.63 2.95 21.78
N ALA A 63 1.10 1.71 21.53
CA ALA A 63 1.77 1.34 20.30
C ALA A 63 0.77 0.72 19.33
N MET A 64 0.70 1.23 18.10
CA MET A 64 -0.16 0.72 17.04
C MET A 64 0.69 0.18 15.90
N LEU A 65 0.59 -1.11 15.65
CA LEU A 65 1.18 -1.73 14.47
C LEU A 65 0.19 -1.58 13.31
N ASP A 66 0.65 -0.95 12.23
CA ASP A 66 -0.08 -0.85 10.97
C ASP A 66 0.63 -1.75 9.95
N THR A 67 0.07 -2.93 9.75
CA THR A 67 0.62 -3.94 8.85
C THR A 67 0.55 -3.47 7.41
N LYS A 68 1.48 -3.93 6.57
CA LYS A 68 1.45 -3.62 5.14
C LYS A 68 0.18 -4.15 4.47
N GLY A 69 -0.29 -5.31 4.94
CA GLY A 69 -1.44 -5.99 4.35
C GLY A 69 -1.17 -6.54 2.95
N PRO A 70 -2.16 -7.19 2.32
CA PRO A 70 -2.07 -7.64 0.95
C PRO A 70 -2.20 -6.46 -0.01
N GLU A 71 -1.21 -6.28 -0.88
CA GLU A 71 -1.21 -5.24 -1.90
C GLU A 71 -1.02 -5.84 -3.29
N VAL A 72 -1.85 -5.39 -4.23
CA VAL A 72 -1.62 -5.60 -5.65
C VAL A 72 -1.05 -4.32 -6.23
N ARG A 73 0.08 -4.43 -6.95
CA ARG A 73 0.75 -3.29 -7.58
C ARG A 73 1.09 -3.57 -9.03
N LEU A 74 1.10 -2.52 -9.85
CA LEU A 74 1.77 -2.54 -11.15
C LEU A 74 3.28 -2.71 -10.93
N LYS A 75 3.94 -3.36 -11.89
CA LYS A 75 5.41 -3.43 -11.93
C LYS A 75 5.97 -2.27 -12.76
N ASP A 76 7.10 -2.48 -13.43
CA ASP A 76 7.84 -1.42 -14.11
C ASP A 76 7.33 -1.17 -15.52
N PHE A 77 7.30 0.10 -15.90
CA PHE A 77 7.07 0.58 -17.25
C PHE A 77 8.38 0.98 -17.92
N ALA A 78 8.49 0.77 -19.21
CA ALA A 78 9.55 1.35 -20.03
C ALA A 78 9.55 2.89 -19.86
N GLY A 79 10.69 3.43 -19.45
CA GLY A 79 10.79 4.87 -19.14
C GLY A 79 10.11 5.32 -17.85
N GLY A 80 9.65 4.37 -16.99
CA GLY A 80 9.13 4.64 -15.64
C GLY A 80 7.70 5.18 -15.56
N ARG A 81 7.08 5.52 -16.70
CA ARG A 81 5.70 6.02 -16.78
C ARG A 81 5.08 5.80 -18.15
N VAL A 82 3.76 5.81 -18.20
CA VAL A 82 2.96 5.74 -19.44
C VAL A 82 1.72 6.60 -19.29
N HIS A 83 1.24 7.15 -20.41
CA HIS A 83 -0.07 7.78 -20.48
C HIS A 83 -1.10 6.76 -20.99
N LEU A 84 -2.22 6.62 -20.28
CA LEU A 84 -3.36 5.80 -20.69
C LEU A 84 -4.50 6.72 -21.13
N THR A 85 -5.11 6.41 -22.26
CA THR A 85 -6.20 7.20 -22.85
C THR A 85 -7.54 6.47 -22.74
N ALA A 86 -8.59 7.19 -22.41
CA ALA A 86 -9.94 6.65 -22.32
C ALA A 86 -10.36 5.94 -23.63
N GLY A 87 -10.97 4.78 -23.48
CA GLY A 87 -11.43 3.92 -24.57
C GLY A 87 -10.39 2.94 -25.11
N GLN A 88 -9.08 3.12 -24.81
CA GLN A 88 -8.08 2.14 -25.22
C GLN A 88 -8.18 0.84 -24.44
N GLU A 89 -7.69 -0.25 -25.00
CA GLU A 89 -7.46 -1.50 -24.29
C GLU A 89 -6.13 -1.45 -23.52
N PHE A 90 -6.13 -2.03 -22.32
CA PHE A 90 -4.95 -2.18 -21.48
C PHE A 90 -4.97 -3.53 -20.77
N THR A 91 -3.89 -4.30 -20.86
CA THR A 91 -3.80 -5.63 -20.29
C THR A 91 -2.95 -5.65 -19.03
N LEU A 92 -3.51 -6.13 -17.93
CA LEU A 92 -2.75 -6.51 -16.74
C LEU A 92 -2.33 -7.98 -16.88
N THR A 93 -1.05 -8.28 -16.66
CA THR A 93 -0.53 -9.65 -16.82
C THR A 93 0.28 -10.10 -15.61
N THR A 94 0.21 -11.41 -15.31
CA THR A 94 1.05 -12.06 -14.30
C THR A 94 2.41 -12.43 -14.83
N VAL A 95 2.56 -12.49 -16.18
CA VAL A 95 3.85 -12.72 -16.84
C VAL A 95 4.73 -11.51 -16.67
N GLN A 96 6.02 -11.73 -16.37
CA GLN A 96 6.98 -10.64 -16.23
C GLN A 96 7.27 -10.01 -17.60
N VAL A 97 6.84 -8.76 -17.78
CA VAL A 97 7.12 -7.95 -18.97
C VAL A 97 7.55 -6.55 -18.53
N GLU A 98 8.29 -5.87 -19.37
CA GLU A 98 8.44 -4.42 -19.28
C GLU A 98 7.15 -3.78 -19.80
N GLY A 99 6.48 -2.99 -18.94
CA GLY A 99 5.18 -2.41 -19.24
C GLY A 99 5.27 -1.28 -20.27
N ASP A 100 4.20 -1.09 -21.02
CA ASP A 100 4.04 -0.04 -22.04
C ASP A 100 2.60 0.52 -22.00
N ALA A 101 2.18 1.25 -23.03
CA ALA A 101 0.83 1.81 -23.14
C ALA A 101 -0.27 0.72 -23.33
N HIS A 102 0.10 -0.53 -23.58
CA HIS A 102 -0.84 -1.61 -23.88
C HIS A 102 -0.93 -2.67 -22.77
N ARG A 103 0.14 -2.84 -22.00
CA ARG A 103 0.17 -3.85 -20.93
C ARG A 103 1.17 -3.54 -19.82
N CYS A 104 0.93 -4.10 -18.65
CA CYS A 104 1.85 -4.05 -17.52
C CYS A 104 1.72 -5.30 -16.66
N SER A 105 2.84 -5.76 -16.11
CA SER A 105 2.85 -6.84 -15.13
C SER A 105 2.30 -6.35 -13.79
N ILE A 106 1.69 -7.29 -13.04
CA ILE A 106 1.21 -7.07 -11.67
C ILE A 106 1.93 -7.98 -10.68
N THR A 107 1.88 -7.60 -9.40
CA THR A 107 2.54 -8.36 -8.32
C THR A 107 1.77 -9.59 -7.86
N TYR A 108 0.45 -9.65 -8.07
CA TYR A 108 -0.42 -10.73 -7.60
C TYR A 108 -0.80 -11.66 -8.75
N GLY A 109 -0.27 -12.88 -8.70
CA GLY A 109 -0.40 -13.87 -9.78
C GLY A 109 -1.80 -14.47 -9.94
N GLU A 110 -2.63 -14.47 -8.90
CA GLU A 110 -3.96 -15.09 -8.93
C GLU A 110 -5.07 -14.12 -9.31
N LEU A 111 -4.75 -12.82 -9.50
CA LEU A 111 -5.74 -11.80 -9.82
C LEU A 111 -6.63 -12.14 -11.03
N PRO A 112 -6.11 -12.74 -12.14
CA PRO A 112 -6.95 -13.11 -13.28
C PRO A 112 -8.07 -14.11 -12.94
N GLY A 113 -7.83 -14.95 -11.93
CA GLY A 113 -8.82 -15.91 -11.42
C GLY A 113 -9.83 -15.31 -10.44
N ASP A 114 -9.49 -14.17 -9.82
CA ASP A 114 -10.34 -13.51 -8.83
C ASP A 114 -11.32 -12.53 -9.46
N VAL A 115 -11.05 -12.02 -10.68
CA VAL A 115 -11.87 -11.03 -11.38
C VAL A 115 -12.61 -11.63 -12.57
N LYS A 116 -13.65 -10.97 -13.03
CA LYS A 116 -14.46 -11.35 -14.19
C LYS A 116 -14.86 -10.15 -15.05
N ALA A 117 -15.32 -10.41 -16.25
CA ALA A 117 -15.85 -9.38 -17.13
C ALA A 117 -16.91 -8.50 -16.43
N GLY A 118 -16.78 -7.19 -16.58
CA GLY A 118 -17.62 -6.18 -15.95
C GLY A 118 -17.08 -5.67 -14.59
N ASP A 119 -16.12 -6.33 -13.97
CA ASP A 119 -15.52 -5.84 -12.73
C ASP A 119 -14.71 -4.55 -12.98
N THR A 120 -14.61 -3.72 -11.94
CA THR A 120 -13.84 -2.49 -11.98
C THR A 120 -12.47 -2.71 -11.36
N ILE A 121 -11.41 -2.22 -12.01
CA ILE A 121 -10.07 -2.13 -11.46
C ILE A 121 -9.68 -0.65 -11.39
N LEU A 122 -9.17 -0.23 -10.24
CA LEU A 122 -8.71 1.13 -9.99
C LEU A 122 -7.18 1.14 -9.88
N LEU A 123 -6.54 2.00 -10.65
CA LEU A 123 -5.10 2.20 -10.61
C LEU A 123 -4.77 3.52 -9.90
N ASP A 124 -3.67 3.53 -9.12
CA ASP A 124 -3.15 4.69 -8.38
C ASP A 124 -4.26 5.40 -7.58
N ASP A 125 -4.83 4.68 -6.62
CA ASP A 125 -5.90 5.16 -5.73
C ASP A 125 -7.15 5.67 -6.46
N GLY A 126 -7.38 5.17 -7.68
CA GLY A 126 -8.55 5.52 -8.50
C GLY A 126 -8.33 6.66 -9.49
N LEU A 127 -7.08 7.10 -9.70
CA LEU A 127 -6.76 8.08 -10.74
C LEU A 127 -7.11 7.57 -12.15
N VAL A 128 -6.89 6.27 -12.41
CA VAL A 128 -7.36 5.61 -13.63
C VAL A 128 -8.27 4.45 -13.27
N ARG A 129 -9.43 4.42 -13.93
CA ARG A 129 -10.40 3.33 -13.86
C ARG A 129 -10.28 2.45 -15.08
N LEU A 130 -10.30 1.16 -14.85
CA LEU A 130 -10.42 0.13 -15.88
C LEU A 130 -11.70 -0.67 -15.68
N THR A 131 -12.30 -1.11 -16.78
CA THR A 131 -13.37 -2.13 -16.78
C THR A 131 -12.81 -3.41 -17.39
N VAL A 132 -12.94 -4.52 -16.69
CA VAL A 132 -12.50 -5.85 -17.16
C VAL A 132 -13.39 -6.26 -18.34
N LEU A 133 -12.76 -6.59 -19.47
CA LEU A 133 -13.45 -7.11 -20.67
C LEU A 133 -13.46 -8.64 -20.67
N GLU A 134 -12.29 -9.23 -20.41
CA GLU A 134 -12.14 -10.69 -20.32
C GLU A 134 -10.92 -11.05 -19.49
N THR A 135 -10.85 -12.30 -19.04
CA THR A 135 -9.71 -12.86 -18.31
C THR A 135 -9.25 -14.16 -18.94
N SER A 136 -7.97 -14.44 -18.83
CA SER A 136 -7.35 -15.74 -19.13
C SER A 136 -6.60 -16.25 -17.90
N GLU A 137 -5.81 -17.29 -18.05
CA GLU A 137 -4.97 -17.82 -16.96
C GLU A 137 -3.97 -16.79 -16.43
N THR A 138 -3.42 -15.94 -17.30
CA THR A 138 -2.34 -15.00 -16.96
C THR A 138 -2.63 -13.54 -17.27
N GLU A 139 -3.76 -13.23 -17.89
CA GLU A 139 -4.06 -11.88 -18.38
C GLU A 139 -5.46 -11.42 -18.01
N ILE A 140 -5.60 -10.12 -17.78
CA ILE A 140 -6.86 -9.41 -17.59
C ILE A 140 -6.88 -8.31 -18.63
N ARG A 141 -7.68 -8.48 -19.69
CA ARG A 141 -7.88 -7.46 -20.71
C ARG A 141 -8.94 -6.47 -20.23
N CYS A 142 -8.61 -5.21 -20.23
CA CYS A 142 -9.45 -4.14 -19.71
C CYS A 142 -9.64 -3.04 -20.75
N ARG A 143 -10.72 -2.26 -20.58
CA ARG A 143 -10.91 -0.96 -21.22
C ARG A 143 -10.57 0.13 -20.22
N VAL A 144 -9.81 1.11 -20.64
CA VAL A 144 -9.51 2.33 -19.87
C VAL A 144 -10.74 3.26 -19.94
N GLU A 145 -11.22 3.71 -18.78
CA GLU A 145 -12.45 4.52 -18.70
C GLU A 145 -12.18 6.03 -18.65
N ASN A 146 -10.98 6.44 -18.25
CA ASN A 146 -10.56 7.86 -18.21
C ASN A 146 -9.06 8.00 -18.44
N ASP A 147 -8.67 9.14 -18.98
CA ASP A 147 -7.25 9.46 -19.19
C ASP A 147 -6.48 9.56 -17.88
N GLY A 148 -5.20 9.19 -17.91
CA GLY A 148 -4.30 9.38 -16.77
C GLY A 148 -2.89 8.86 -16.98
N ASP A 149 -1.95 9.41 -16.20
CA ASP A 149 -0.56 9.00 -16.20
C ASP A 149 -0.33 7.91 -15.16
N MET A 150 0.20 6.76 -15.59
CA MET A 150 0.62 5.68 -14.71
C MET A 150 2.13 5.65 -14.55
N LYS A 151 2.57 5.35 -13.32
CA LYS A 151 3.99 5.19 -12.96
C LYS A 151 4.24 3.79 -12.40
N ASN A 152 5.51 3.45 -12.26
CA ASN A 152 5.94 2.21 -11.64
C ASN A 152 5.33 2.04 -10.24
N HIS A 153 5.06 0.79 -9.87
CA HIS A 153 4.67 0.35 -8.52
C HIS A 153 3.39 0.97 -7.97
N LYS A 154 2.51 1.49 -8.85
CA LYS A 154 1.22 2.05 -8.43
C LYS A 154 0.25 0.96 -7.97
N GLY A 155 -0.59 1.30 -6.99
CA GLY A 155 -1.58 0.41 -6.43
C GLY A 155 -2.62 -0.03 -7.47
N VAL A 156 -3.09 -1.27 -7.33
CA VAL A 156 -4.18 -1.86 -8.11
C VAL A 156 -5.26 -2.28 -7.12
N ASN A 157 -6.39 -1.62 -7.13
CA ASN A 157 -7.52 -1.91 -6.26
C ASN A 157 -8.68 -2.49 -7.06
N VAL A 158 -9.37 -3.47 -6.50
CA VAL A 158 -10.50 -4.16 -7.14
C VAL A 158 -11.71 -4.07 -6.21
N PRO A 159 -12.46 -2.96 -6.25
CA PRO A 159 -13.59 -2.75 -5.34
C PRO A 159 -14.70 -3.78 -5.61
N GLY A 160 -15.25 -4.32 -4.52
CA GLY A 160 -16.35 -5.30 -4.59
C GLY A 160 -15.94 -6.74 -4.92
N VAL A 161 -14.66 -7.00 -5.20
CA VAL A 161 -14.14 -8.34 -5.45
C VAL A 161 -13.40 -8.85 -4.22
N ARG A 162 -13.67 -10.09 -3.84
CA ARG A 162 -12.92 -10.78 -2.79
C ARG A 162 -11.68 -11.43 -3.39
N LEU A 163 -10.52 -10.93 -3.02
CA LEU A 163 -9.24 -11.52 -3.41
C LEU A 163 -8.86 -12.70 -2.50
N ASN A 164 -8.26 -13.74 -3.07
CA ASN A 164 -7.76 -14.92 -2.34
C ASN A 164 -6.39 -14.69 -1.69
N MET A 165 -6.04 -13.44 -1.42
CA MET A 165 -4.77 -13.07 -0.78
C MET A 165 -4.84 -13.29 0.74
N PRO A 166 -3.78 -13.84 1.37
CA PRO A 166 -3.66 -13.87 2.81
C PRO A 166 -3.66 -12.44 3.36
N TYR A 167 -4.49 -12.17 4.38
CA TYR A 167 -4.58 -10.83 4.99
C TYR A 167 -3.26 -10.37 5.62
N MET A 168 -2.52 -11.30 6.24
CA MET A 168 -1.20 -11.03 6.83
C MET A 168 -0.12 -11.67 5.99
N SER A 169 0.85 -10.87 5.57
CA SER A 169 2.07 -11.37 4.94
C SER A 169 2.99 -12.06 5.95
N GLN A 170 3.97 -12.82 5.47
CA GLN A 170 5.00 -13.38 6.34
C GLN A 170 5.77 -12.26 7.07
N GLN A 171 6.07 -11.18 6.38
CA GLN A 171 6.71 -9.99 6.96
C GLN A 171 5.91 -9.35 8.10
N ASP A 172 4.58 -9.42 8.04
CA ASP A 172 3.72 -8.88 9.12
C ASP A 172 3.67 -9.81 10.34
N ARG A 173 4.09 -11.07 10.20
CA ARG A 173 4.06 -12.09 11.27
C ARG A 173 5.38 -12.20 12.03
N ASP A 174 6.49 -11.97 11.35
CA ASP A 174 7.85 -12.05 11.90
C ASP A 174 8.19 -10.82 12.77
#